data_b7aa7e1616f97f85fef097cd4e191af9
#
_entry.id   b7aa7e1616f97f85fef097cd4e191af9
#
_cell.length_a   1.000
_cell.length_b   1.000
_cell.length_c   1.000
_cell.angle_alpha   90.00
_cell.angle_beta   90.00
_cell.angle_gamma   90.00
#
_symmetry.space_group_name_H-M   'P 1'
#
loop_
_entity.id
_entity.type
_entity.pdbx_description
1 polymer ?
#
loop_
_entity_poly.entity_id
_entity_poly.type
_entity_poly.pdbx_seq_one_letter_code
_entity_poly.pdbx_strand_id
1 'polypeptide(L)'
;MTYCVGIKAQDGIVFASDSRTNAGLDNVNIYSKMFVHDVGDRSVIIVTSGNLGTSQAVYKSIENDLKGDSGTNLNTCEDFDQIASYIGSLNIKHSAPKGINTDTVLLGSSFLVGGQIKGQPLELYLAVSYTHLTLPTNREV
;
A
#
# COMPACT_ATOMS: atom_id res chain seq x y z
N MET A 1 11.45 -13.59 2.87
CA MET A 1 11.91 -12.36 2.21
C MET A 1 10.88 -11.97 1.16
N THR A 2 10.49 -10.72 1.11
CA THR A 2 9.48 -10.19 0.17
C THR A 2 10.17 -9.27 -0.82
N TYR A 3 9.80 -9.36 -2.07
CA TYR A 3 10.30 -8.46 -3.11
C TYR A 3 9.13 -7.85 -3.88
N CYS A 4 9.07 -6.52 -3.90
CA CYS A 4 8.07 -5.75 -4.62
C CYS A 4 8.75 -4.68 -5.46
N VAL A 5 8.27 -4.49 -6.68
CA VAL A 5 8.84 -3.55 -7.65
C VAL A 5 7.72 -2.69 -8.24
N GLY A 6 7.96 -1.40 -8.33
CA GLY A 6 7.16 -0.48 -9.12
C GLY A 6 8.05 0.27 -10.09
N ILE A 7 7.70 0.25 -11.37
CA ILE A 7 8.44 0.91 -12.44
C ILE A 7 7.50 1.87 -13.16
N LYS A 8 7.80 3.15 -13.08
CA LYS A 8 7.09 4.19 -13.84
C LYS A 8 7.81 4.43 -15.16
N ALA A 9 7.08 4.27 -16.25
CA ALA A 9 7.53 4.59 -17.62
C ALA A 9 6.71 5.77 -18.16
N GLN A 10 6.99 6.18 -19.37
CA GLN A 10 6.29 7.29 -20.02
C GLN A 10 4.79 7.03 -20.17
N ASP A 11 4.43 5.82 -20.56
CA ASP A 11 3.06 5.44 -20.92
C ASP A 11 2.36 4.56 -19.89
N GLY A 12 2.99 4.27 -18.75
CA GLY A 12 2.38 3.41 -17.78
C GLY A 12 3.26 3.11 -16.57
N ILE A 13 2.69 2.34 -15.64
CA ILE A 13 3.41 1.84 -14.46
C ILE A 13 3.27 0.32 -14.43
N VAL A 14 4.37 -0.36 -14.20
CA VAL A 14 4.39 -1.82 -14.01
C VAL A 14 4.66 -2.10 -12.54
N PHE A 15 3.85 -2.98 -11.97
CA PHE A 15 4.05 -3.50 -10.62
C PHE A 15 4.29 -5.00 -10.66
N ALA A 16 5.18 -5.45 -9.82
CA ALA A 16 5.41 -6.87 -9.60
C ALA A 16 5.65 -7.15 -8.11
N SER A 17 5.11 -8.24 -7.62
CA SER A 17 5.36 -8.71 -6.27
C SER A 17 5.45 -10.23 -6.25
N ASP A 18 6.24 -10.77 -5.31
CA ASP A 18 6.15 -12.17 -4.99
C ASP A 18 4.86 -12.44 -4.20
N SER A 19 4.42 -13.70 -4.18
CA SER A 19 3.21 -14.11 -3.44
C SER A 19 3.51 -15.07 -2.29
N ARG A 20 4.78 -15.41 -2.11
CA ARG A 20 5.19 -16.39 -1.11
C ARG A 20 5.40 -15.76 0.26
N THR A 21 4.78 -16.33 1.27
CA THR A 21 4.95 -15.92 2.66
C THR A 21 5.42 -17.12 3.47
N ASN A 22 6.53 -16.95 4.20
CA ASN A 22 7.03 -17.95 5.14
C ASN A 22 6.56 -17.56 6.55
N ALA A 23 5.71 -18.41 7.13
CA ALA A 23 5.26 -18.28 8.51
C ALA A 23 5.79 -19.46 9.33
N GLY A 24 7.11 -19.45 9.65
CA GLY A 24 7.76 -20.53 10.40
C GLY A 24 8.34 -21.66 9.54
N LEU A 25 8.89 -22.67 10.21
CA LEU A 25 9.73 -23.70 9.58
C LEU A 25 9.04 -24.59 8.53
N ASP A 26 7.70 -24.71 8.54
CA ASP A 26 6.96 -25.62 7.67
C ASP A 26 5.68 -25.05 7.04
N ASN A 27 5.38 -23.76 7.24
CA ASN A 27 4.18 -23.15 6.66
C ASN A 27 4.53 -22.14 5.56
N VAL A 28 4.44 -22.59 4.32
CA VAL A 28 4.48 -21.72 3.14
C VAL A 28 3.05 -21.44 2.71
N ASN A 29 2.59 -20.23 2.90
CA ASN A 29 1.29 -19.78 2.39
C ASN A 29 1.46 -18.88 1.19
N ILE A 30 0.57 -19.02 0.23
CA ILE A 30 0.46 -18.09 -0.90
C ILE A 30 -0.53 -17.01 -0.49
N TYR A 31 -0.05 -15.77 -0.49
CA TYR A 31 -0.85 -14.59 -0.16
C TYR A 31 -0.62 -13.50 -1.19
N SER A 32 -1.70 -12.87 -1.67
CA SER A 32 -1.57 -11.75 -2.58
C SER A 32 -1.07 -10.51 -1.82
N LYS A 33 0.11 -10.04 -2.19
CA LYS A 33 0.69 -8.79 -1.67
C LYS A 33 0.34 -7.59 -2.55
N MET A 34 -0.52 -7.81 -3.53
CA MET A 34 -0.98 -6.79 -4.45
C MET A 34 -2.47 -6.53 -4.26
N PHE A 35 -2.83 -5.27 -4.17
CA PHE A 35 -4.20 -4.78 -4.14
C PHE A 35 -4.44 -3.95 -5.39
N VAL A 36 -5.49 -4.26 -6.13
CA VAL A 36 -5.86 -3.54 -7.36
C VAL A 36 -7.25 -2.95 -7.19
N HIS A 37 -7.34 -1.64 -7.40
CA HIS A 37 -8.59 -0.89 -7.41
C HIS A 37 -8.72 -0.18 -8.75
N ASP A 38 -9.50 -0.76 -9.64
CA ASP A 38 -9.73 -0.25 -11.00
C ASP A 38 -11.22 0.01 -11.18
N VAL A 39 -11.68 1.16 -10.73
CA VAL A 39 -13.09 1.53 -10.70
C VAL A 39 -13.27 2.98 -11.13
N GLY A 40 -14.22 3.20 -12.03
CA GLY A 40 -14.61 4.54 -12.47
C GLY A 40 -13.49 5.25 -13.23
N ASP A 41 -13.06 6.39 -12.69
CA ASP A 41 -12.07 7.27 -13.30
C ASP A 41 -10.63 6.98 -12.89
N ARG A 42 -10.39 5.92 -12.13
CA ARG A 42 -9.07 5.68 -11.52
C ARG A 42 -8.66 4.23 -11.50
N SER A 43 -7.36 4.03 -11.65
CA SER A 43 -6.68 2.76 -11.43
C SER A 43 -5.61 2.97 -10.36
N VAL A 44 -5.74 2.25 -9.25
CA VAL A 44 -4.80 2.29 -8.13
C VAL A 44 -4.27 0.88 -7.88
N ILE A 45 -2.96 0.74 -7.87
CA ILE A 45 -2.29 -0.52 -7.54
C ILE A 45 -1.42 -0.29 -6.32
N ILE A 46 -1.50 -1.19 -5.35
CA ILE A 46 -0.73 -1.17 -4.13
C ILE A 46 0.00 -2.50 -4.01
N VAL A 47 1.31 -2.45 -3.82
CA VAL A 47 2.11 -3.63 -3.47
C VAL A 47 2.78 -3.40 -2.13
N THR A 48 2.95 -4.44 -1.35
CA THR A 48 3.42 -4.32 0.04
C THR A 48 4.53 -5.30 0.36
N SER A 49 5.41 -4.85 1.24
CA SER A 49 6.42 -5.69 1.89
C SER A 49 6.53 -5.36 3.38
N GLY A 50 7.01 -6.31 4.16
CA GLY A 50 7.20 -6.14 5.60
C GLY A 50 6.28 -7.03 6.42
N ASN A 51 5.70 -6.50 7.49
CA ASN A 51 4.86 -7.28 8.39
C ASN A 51 3.54 -7.68 7.73
N LEU A 52 3.29 -8.98 7.63
CA LEU A 52 2.10 -9.54 6.98
C LEU A 52 0.81 -9.11 7.70
N GLY A 53 0.80 -9.14 9.03
CA GLY A 53 -0.37 -8.76 9.82
C GLY A 53 -0.77 -7.30 9.58
N THR A 54 0.21 -6.40 9.54
CA THR A 54 -0.01 -4.98 9.25
C THR A 54 -0.53 -4.80 7.83
N SER A 55 0.07 -5.47 6.85
CA SER A 55 -0.35 -5.38 5.45
C SER A 55 -1.78 -5.87 5.25
N GLN A 56 -2.14 -6.99 5.87
CA GLN A 56 -3.51 -7.52 5.82
C GLN A 56 -4.52 -6.59 6.48
N ALA A 57 -4.16 -6.00 7.62
CA ALA A 57 -5.01 -5.05 8.33
C ALA A 57 -5.26 -3.78 7.52
N VAL A 58 -4.23 -3.27 6.84
CA VAL A 58 -4.36 -2.11 5.95
C VAL A 58 -5.28 -2.44 4.77
N TYR A 59 -5.09 -3.56 4.08
CA TYR A 59 -5.94 -3.95 2.96
C TYR A 59 -7.39 -4.17 3.37
N LYS A 60 -7.62 -4.79 4.52
CA LYS A 60 -8.97 -4.96 5.07
C LYS A 60 -9.64 -3.62 5.41
N SER A 61 -8.87 -2.67 5.95
CA SER A 61 -9.38 -1.32 6.21
C SER A 61 -9.76 -0.60 4.92
N ILE A 62 -8.95 -0.71 3.88
CA ILE A 62 -9.26 -0.14 2.56
C ILE A 62 -10.58 -0.72 2.02
N GLU A 63 -10.75 -2.04 2.08
CA GLU A 63 -11.97 -2.69 1.64
C GLU A 63 -13.20 -2.25 2.44
N ASN A 64 -13.06 -2.13 3.75
CA ASN A 64 -14.15 -1.68 4.62
C ASN A 64 -14.53 -0.22 4.34
N ASP A 65 -13.55 0.65 4.14
CA ASP A 65 -13.80 2.06 3.82
C ASP A 65 -14.47 2.22 2.45
N LEU A 66 -14.13 1.36 1.48
CA LEU A 66 -14.77 1.33 0.16
C LEU A 66 -16.24 0.87 0.21
N LYS A 67 -16.61 0.06 1.19
CA LYS A 67 -17.99 -0.38 1.41
C LYS A 67 -18.84 0.66 2.14
N GLY A 68 -18.20 1.57 2.87
CA GLY A 68 -18.86 2.68 3.55
C GLY A 68 -19.12 3.84 2.61
N ASP A 69 -20.29 4.47 2.75
CA ASP A 69 -20.68 5.61 1.92
C ASP A 69 -20.14 6.95 2.43
N SER A 70 -19.39 6.95 3.50
CA SER A 70 -18.88 8.17 4.13
C SER A 70 -17.43 8.03 4.55
N GLY A 71 -16.68 9.13 4.46
CA GLY A 71 -15.29 9.20 4.89
C GLY A 71 -14.27 9.10 3.76
N THR A 72 -13.00 9.06 4.13
CA THR A 72 -11.90 8.99 3.18
C THR A 72 -11.68 7.54 2.74
N ASN A 73 -11.67 7.34 1.43
CA ASN A 73 -11.34 6.05 0.81
C ASN A 73 -10.69 6.28 -0.57
N LEU A 74 -10.34 5.20 -1.28
CA LEU A 74 -9.70 5.32 -2.59
C LEU A 74 -10.53 6.04 -3.64
N ASN A 75 -11.85 6.05 -3.51
CA ASN A 75 -12.75 6.74 -4.45
C ASN A 75 -12.94 8.23 -4.13
N THR A 76 -12.81 8.62 -2.86
CA THR A 76 -13.03 10.00 -2.42
C THR A 76 -11.77 10.87 -2.43
N CYS A 77 -10.60 10.26 -2.51
CA CYS A 77 -9.34 11.00 -2.68
C CYS A 77 -9.32 11.72 -4.04
N GLU A 78 -8.92 12.99 -4.04
CA GLU A 78 -8.91 13.84 -5.23
C GLU A 78 -7.67 13.63 -6.11
N ASP A 79 -6.55 13.24 -5.49
CA ASP A 79 -5.28 13.01 -6.17
C ASP A 79 -4.49 11.86 -5.50
N PHE A 80 -3.38 11.47 -6.11
CA PHE A 80 -2.52 10.41 -5.58
C PHE A 80 -1.77 10.80 -4.31
N ASP A 81 -1.53 12.08 -4.08
CA ASP A 81 -0.94 12.55 -2.82
C ASP A 81 -1.88 12.25 -1.64
N GLN A 82 -3.17 12.49 -1.80
CA GLN A 82 -4.19 12.11 -0.81
C GLN A 82 -4.30 10.59 -0.64
N ILE A 83 -4.22 9.83 -1.72
CA ILE A 83 -4.21 8.36 -1.66
C ILE A 83 -3.00 7.85 -0.87
N ALA A 84 -1.81 8.37 -1.15
CA ALA A 84 -0.59 7.99 -0.44
C ALA A 84 -0.65 8.36 1.05
N SER A 85 -1.17 9.53 1.37
CA SER A 85 -1.39 9.98 2.76
C SER A 85 -2.41 9.10 3.49
N TYR A 86 -3.48 8.72 2.82
CA TYR A 86 -4.50 7.81 3.36
C TYR A 86 -3.89 6.45 3.69
N ILE A 87 -3.13 5.85 2.78
CA ILE A 87 -2.48 4.56 3.01
C ILE A 87 -1.40 4.67 4.09
N GLY A 88 -0.63 5.75 4.11
CA GLY A 88 0.34 6.03 5.17
C GLY A 88 -0.32 6.11 6.55
N SER A 89 -1.46 6.74 6.66
CA SER A 89 -2.25 6.83 7.90
C SER A 89 -2.72 5.46 8.38
N LEU A 90 -3.20 4.62 7.48
CA LEU A 90 -3.59 3.24 7.80
C LEU A 90 -2.39 2.41 8.24
N ASN A 91 -1.24 2.57 7.59
CA ASN A 91 -0.01 1.88 7.98
C ASN A 91 0.42 2.26 9.39
N ILE A 92 0.41 3.54 9.73
CA ILE A 92 0.71 4.02 11.09
C ILE A 92 -0.29 3.44 12.10
N LYS A 93 -1.58 3.51 11.80
CA LYS A 93 -2.65 3.00 12.68
C LYS A 93 -2.48 1.52 13.01
N HIS A 94 -2.08 0.70 12.04
CA HIS A 94 -1.99 -0.75 12.19
C HIS A 94 -0.59 -1.26 12.57
N SER A 95 0.45 -0.43 12.47
CA SER A 95 1.80 -0.81 12.88
C SER A 95 2.09 -0.57 14.36
N ALA A 96 1.28 0.24 15.04
CA ALA A 96 1.42 0.46 16.49
C ALA A 96 0.83 -0.72 17.27
N PRO A 97 1.63 -1.43 18.12
CA PRO A 97 1.10 -2.48 18.98
C PRO A 97 0.10 -1.89 19.96
N LYS A 98 -1.07 -2.49 20.09
CA LYS A 98 -2.06 -2.07 21.09
C LYS A 98 -1.50 -2.28 22.49
N GLY A 99 -1.36 -1.19 23.26
CA GLY A 99 -1.04 -1.24 24.69
C GLY A 99 0.46 -1.26 25.05
N ILE A 100 1.35 -0.98 24.11
CA ILE A 100 2.79 -0.88 24.37
C ILE A 100 3.24 0.56 24.10
N ASN A 101 4.07 1.11 25.05
CA ASN A 101 4.67 2.44 24.89
C ASN A 101 5.46 2.58 23.59
N THR A 102 5.44 3.78 23.03
CA THR A 102 5.91 4.20 21.72
C THR A 102 7.39 3.95 21.40
N ASP A 103 8.17 3.39 22.29
CA ASP A 103 9.59 3.06 22.09
C ASP A 103 9.84 1.64 21.58
N THR A 104 8.78 0.86 21.37
CA THR A 104 8.87 -0.51 20.88
C THR A 104 8.77 -0.55 19.36
N VAL A 105 9.54 -1.44 18.75
CA VAL A 105 9.64 -1.72 17.32
C VAL A 105 8.28 -1.63 16.63
N LEU A 106 8.12 -0.61 15.80
CA LEU A 106 6.95 -0.49 14.92
C LEU A 106 6.94 -1.68 13.96
N LEU A 107 5.87 -2.47 14.00
CA LEU A 107 5.64 -3.57 13.07
C LEU A 107 5.12 -3.01 11.72
N GLY A 108 5.88 -2.10 11.15
CA GLY A 108 5.50 -1.42 9.93
C GLY A 108 5.66 -2.26 8.67
N SER A 109 4.90 -1.87 7.68
CA SER A 109 5.06 -2.35 6.30
C SER A 109 5.39 -1.18 5.38
N SER A 110 5.97 -1.49 4.24
CA SER A 110 6.18 -0.52 3.15
C SER A 110 5.17 -0.80 2.06
N PHE A 111 4.61 0.26 1.49
CA PHE A 111 3.65 0.18 0.41
C PHE A 111 4.14 1.00 -0.78
N LEU A 112 4.21 0.39 -1.96
CA LEU A 112 4.30 1.09 -3.22
C LEU A 112 2.88 1.29 -3.74
N VAL A 113 2.52 2.55 -3.99
CA VAL A 113 1.18 2.95 -4.41
C VAL A 113 1.32 3.72 -5.71
N GLY A 114 0.60 3.33 -6.71
CA GLY A 114 0.65 4.06 -7.96
C GLY A 114 -0.52 3.77 -8.88
N GLY A 115 -0.55 4.49 -9.96
CA GLY A 115 -1.58 4.41 -10.98
C GLY A 115 -1.91 5.76 -11.57
N GLN A 116 -3.17 5.93 -11.92
CA GLN A 116 -3.64 7.15 -12.57
C GLN A 116 -5.09 7.44 -12.23
N ILE A 117 -5.39 8.70 -12.00
CA ILE A 117 -6.74 9.24 -12.02
C ILE A 117 -6.93 9.94 -13.36
N LYS A 118 -8.09 9.76 -14.00
CA LYS A 118 -8.39 10.34 -15.32
C LYS A 118 -8.17 11.86 -15.31
N GLY A 119 -7.40 12.36 -16.26
CA GLY A 119 -7.03 13.78 -16.36
C GLY A 119 -5.84 14.19 -15.50
N GLN A 120 -5.26 13.28 -14.73
CA GLN A 120 -4.07 13.52 -13.92
C GLN A 120 -2.88 12.67 -14.42
N PRO A 121 -1.64 13.06 -14.08
CA PRO A 121 -0.47 12.28 -14.51
C PRO A 121 -0.37 10.95 -13.77
N LEU A 122 0.37 10.02 -14.35
CA LEU A 122 0.79 8.78 -13.69
C LEU A 122 1.65 9.11 -12.48
N GLU A 123 1.35 8.49 -11.34
CA GLU A 123 2.05 8.73 -10.07
C GLU A 123 2.49 7.42 -9.43
N LEU A 124 3.64 7.46 -8.77
CA LEU A 124 4.20 6.36 -7.98
C LEU A 124 4.75 6.90 -6.67
N TYR A 125 4.25 6.37 -5.55
CA TYR A 125 4.62 6.78 -4.21
C TYR A 125 5.11 5.60 -3.38
N LEU A 126 6.00 5.90 -2.43
CA LEU A 126 6.38 4.99 -1.35
C LEU A 126 5.74 5.49 -0.05
N ALA A 127 4.84 4.70 0.50
CA ALA A 127 4.21 4.97 1.79
C ALA A 127 4.79 4.05 2.86
N VAL A 128 5.43 4.63 3.86
CA VAL A 128 6.04 3.94 4.99
C VAL A 128 5.45 4.45 6.30
N SER A 129 5.71 3.76 7.41
CA SER A 129 5.11 4.07 8.70
C SER A 129 5.54 5.42 9.32
N TYR A 130 6.63 6.02 8.84
CA TYR A 130 7.16 7.28 9.36
C TYR A 130 7.07 8.44 8.37
N THR A 131 6.98 8.16 7.07
CA THR A 131 6.85 9.18 6.02
C THR A 131 6.37 8.55 4.72
N HIS A 132 5.82 9.36 3.81
CA HIS A 132 5.61 8.96 2.42
C HIS A 132 6.42 9.86 1.49
N LEU A 133 6.90 9.31 0.39
CA LEU A 133 7.75 10.01 -0.57
C LEU A 133 7.20 9.85 -1.98
N THR A 134 7.13 10.94 -2.71
CA THR A 134 6.92 10.91 -4.15
C THR A 134 8.18 10.37 -4.83
N LEU A 135 8.02 9.37 -5.67
CA LEU A 135 9.13 8.79 -6.40
C LEU A 135 9.06 9.24 -7.87
N PRO A 136 10.01 10.07 -8.33
CA PRO A 136 10.04 10.49 -9.73
C PRO A 136 10.49 9.39 -10.69
N THR A 137 11.04 8.29 -10.17
CA THR A 137 11.65 7.20 -10.92
C THR A 137 11.25 5.83 -10.35
N ASN A 138 11.85 4.79 -10.87
CA ASN A 138 11.63 3.41 -10.47
C ASN A 138 12.03 3.13 -9.01
N ARG A 139 11.30 2.26 -8.33
CA ARG A 139 11.57 1.89 -6.93
C ARG A 139 11.33 0.41 -6.67
N GLU A 140 12.16 -0.11 -5.75
CA GLU A 140 12.06 -1.45 -5.18
C GLU A 140 11.87 -1.37 -3.65
N VAL A 141 11.14 -2.29 -3.10
CA VAL A 141 10.98 -2.48 -1.65
C VAL A 141 11.01 -3.94 -1.25
#